data_8fd11138c90b563dfd1c8ded1d657681
#
_entry.id   8fd11138c90b563dfd1c8ded1d657681
#
_cell.length_a   1.000
_cell.length_b   1.000
_cell.length_c   1.000
_cell.angle_alpha   90.00
_cell.angle_beta   90.00
_cell.angle_gamma   90.00
#
_symmetry.space_group_name_H-M   'P 1'
#
loop_
_entity.id
_entity.type
_entity.pdbx_description
1 polymer ?
#
loop_
_entity_poly.entity_id
_entity_poly.type
_entity_poly.pdbx_seq_one_letter_code
_entity_poly.pdbx_strand_id
1 'polypeptide(L)'
;MSGVSSEDVVVAVESERRQKVAWAYLAHVAQGCGVLVHLLVSLVGVEEAAEAIRRREVSEELLRVTARSWEFAGADADLEAAAVMGARLVTPGDAEWPQRLRMAGWLEGSTPVALWVRGQGVLPGADVAAVAVTGTRAATAYGEHVASEFAGDLAMRGVAVLSGSGFGIERSALRAALGVGASAVAVLPCGVDRAYPSGHARLLERVAEQGVVVSEYPFGSEPRRERFHGAARLLAALADAVVVPEAGVRGRALTVAREAHRLGRAVYAVPGPVTSAVSTGCHTLISESVARLVGSPADVCPDHDEVL
;
A
#
# COMPACT_ATOMS: atom_id res chain seq x y z
N MET A 1 -8.15 25.49 -33.86
CA MET A 1 -7.77 24.22 -33.21
C MET A 1 -6.42 23.83 -33.81
N SER A 2 -5.32 24.20 -33.14
CA SER A 2 -3.97 23.82 -33.55
C SER A 2 -3.76 22.32 -33.30
N GLY A 3 -3.54 21.58 -34.38
CA GLY A 3 -3.22 20.15 -34.30
C GLY A 3 -1.85 19.96 -33.65
N VAL A 4 -1.74 19.11 -32.65
CA VAL A 4 -0.49 18.64 -32.07
C VAL A 4 0.26 17.86 -33.16
N SER A 5 1.53 18.19 -33.42
CA SER A 5 2.30 17.52 -34.47
C SER A 5 2.72 16.12 -34.04
N SER A 6 2.97 15.22 -34.99
CA SER A 6 3.49 13.88 -34.69
C SER A 6 4.84 13.91 -33.94
N GLU A 7 5.66 14.92 -34.22
CA GLU A 7 6.94 15.14 -33.53
C GLU A 7 6.73 15.55 -32.07
N ASP A 8 5.76 16.42 -31.78
CA ASP A 8 5.42 16.83 -30.41
C ASP A 8 4.93 15.62 -29.57
N VAL A 9 4.17 14.70 -30.17
CA VAL A 9 3.70 13.48 -29.51
C VAL A 9 4.88 12.55 -29.20
N VAL A 10 5.81 12.36 -30.13
CA VAL A 10 7.00 11.50 -29.91
C VAL A 10 7.88 12.08 -28.79
N VAL A 11 8.13 13.37 -28.79
CA VAL A 11 8.93 14.05 -27.75
C VAL A 11 8.26 13.92 -26.37
N ALA A 12 6.93 14.05 -26.30
CA ALA A 12 6.20 13.90 -25.05
C ALA A 12 6.29 12.46 -24.50
N VAL A 13 6.13 11.44 -25.36
CA VAL A 13 6.22 10.02 -24.96
C VAL A 13 7.63 9.66 -24.47
N GLU A 14 8.67 10.14 -25.16
CA GLU A 14 10.06 9.94 -24.71
C GLU A 14 10.36 10.64 -23.39
N SER A 15 9.84 11.84 -23.19
CA SER A 15 9.97 12.57 -21.91
C SER A 15 9.31 11.82 -20.78
N GLU A 16 8.08 11.34 -20.99
CA GLU A 16 7.35 10.54 -19.98
C GLU A 16 8.11 9.25 -19.64
N ARG A 17 8.63 8.54 -20.65
CA ARG A 17 9.44 7.33 -20.42
C ARG A 17 10.69 7.64 -19.58
N ARG A 18 11.44 8.70 -19.88
CA ARG A 18 12.62 9.10 -19.10
C ARG A 18 12.26 9.38 -17.64
N GLN A 19 11.15 10.09 -17.41
CA GLN A 19 10.67 10.37 -16.05
C GLN A 19 10.30 9.07 -15.32
N LYS A 20 9.60 8.13 -15.97
CA LYS A 20 9.28 6.82 -15.37
C LYS A 20 10.53 6.01 -15.03
N VAL A 21 11.54 6.01 -15.89
CA VAL A 21 12.83 5.35 -15.62
C VAL A 21 13.53 5.99 -14.42
N ALA A 22 13.52 7.31 -14.33
CA ALA A 22 14.08 8.03 -13.18
C ALA A 22 13.35 7.69 -11.89
N TRP A 23 12.01 7.66 -11.89
CA TRP A 23 11.21 7.23 -10.72
C TRP A 23 11.48 5.76 -10.34
N ALA A 24 11.57 4.84 -11.31
CA ALA A 24 11.89 3.44 -11.06
C ALA A 24 13.27 3.28 -10.42
N TYR A 25 14.27 4.02 -10.91
CA TYR A 25 15.60 4.08 -10.31
C TYR A 25 15.53 4.58 -8.86
N LEU A 26 14.89 5.73 -8.62
CA LEU A 26 14.76 6.31 -7.28
C LEU A 26 14.05 5.36 -6.31
N ALA A 27 12.97 4.72 -6.75
CA ALA A 27 12.24 3.72 -5.95
C ALA A 27 13.10 2.49 -5.61
N HIS A 28 14.05 2.13 -6.48
CA HIS A 28 14.99 1.02 -6.23
C HIS A 28 16.06 1.41 -5.22
N VAL A 29 16.70 2.57 -5.40
CA VAL A 29 17.92 2.93 -4.66
C VAL A 29 17.66 3.58 -3.31
N ALA A 30 16.51 4.23 -3.14
CA ALA A 30 16.18 5.03 -1.96
C ALA A 30 15.00 4.48 -1.15
N GLN A 31 14.89 3.15 -1.03
CA GLN A 31 13.84 2.49 -0.25
C GLN A 31 13.83 3.00 1.20
N GLY A 32 12.65 3.41 1.68
CA GLY A 32 12.48 3.93 3.04
C GLY A 32 12.84 5.41 3.23
N CYS A 33 13.29 6.10 2.17
CA CYS A 33 13.66 7.53 2.19
C CYS A 33 12.78 8.39 1.29
N GLY A 34 11.50 8.03 1.14
CA GLY A 34 10.58 8.73 0.24
C GLY A 34 10.53 10.23 0.47
N VAL A 35 10.52 10.70 1.71
CA VAL A 35 10.49 12.14 2.04
C VAL A 35 11.67 12.89 1.44
N LEU A 36 12.89 12.37 1.62
CA LEU A 36 14.10 13.02 1.09
C LEU A 36 14.13 12.99 -0.45
N VAL A 37 13.68 11.89 -1.05
CA VAL A 37 13.57 11.79 -2.51
C VAL A 37 12.56 12.79 -3.05
N HIS A 38 11.36 12.87 -2.46
CA HIS A 38 10.34 13.83 -2.90
C HIS A 38 10.79 15.27 -2.72
N LEU A 39 11.51 15.58 -1.63
CA LEU A 39 12.10 16.91 -1.43
C LEU A 39 13.11 17.21 -2.53
N LEU A 40 14.04 16.30 -2.81
CA LEU A 40 15.02 16.48 -3.89
C LEU A 40 14.34 16.65 -5.24
N VAL A 41 13.36 15.81 -5.57
CA VAL A 41 12.59 15.90 -6.82
C VAL A 41 11.84 17.23 -6.92
N SER A 42 11.29 17.76 -5.82
CA SER A 42 10.61 19.07 -5.82
C SER A 42 11.55 20.24 -6.10
N LEU A 43 12.84 20.09 -5.78
CA LEU A 43 13.84 21.13 -6.00
C LEU A 43 14.42 21.11 -7.41
N VAL A 44 14.70 19.94 -7.96
CA VAL A 44 15.47 19.81 -9.22
C VAL A 44 14.77 19.01 -10.32
N GLY A 45 13.60 18.44 -10.06
CA GLY A 45 12.91 17.52 -10.97
C GLY A 45 13.43 16.09 -10.87
N VAL A 46 12.65 15.13 -11.39
CA VAL A 46 12.89 13.69 -11.16
C VAL A 46 14.13 13.17 -11.89
N GLU A 47 14.35 13.62 -13.14
CA GLU A 47 15.50 13.19 -13.93
C GLU A 47 16.81 13.67 -13.30
N GLU A 48 16.88 14.95 -12.93
CA GLU A 48 18.05 15.52 -12.26
C GLU A 48 18.26 14.94 -10.86
N ALA A 49 17.20 14.66 -10.11
CA ALA A 49 17.32 13.99 -8.82
C ALA A 49 17.96 12.60 -8.94
N ALA A 50 17.57 11.83 -9.96
CA ALA A 50 18.18 10.53 -10.25
C ALA A 50 19.67 10.68 -10.63
N GLU A 51 20.02 11.64 -11.48
CA GLU A 51 21.40 11.91 -11.88
C GLU A 51 22.25 12.43 -10.71
N ALA A 52 21.72 13.30 -9.85
CA ALA A 52 22.42 13.79 -8.66
C ALA A 52 22.80 12.62 -7.70
N ILE A 53 21.91 11.63 -7.54
CA ILE A 53 22.23 10.43 -6.76
C ILE A 53 23.33 9.60 -7.45
N ARG A 54 23.29 9.44 -8.79
CA ARG A 54 24.31 8.72 -9.55
C ARG A 54 25.68 9.41 -9.47
N ARG A 55 25.70 10.75 -9.51
CA ARG A 55 26.94 11.54 -9.35
C ARG A 55 27.37 11.69 -7.89
N ARG A 56 26.58 11.15 -6.94
CA ARG A 56 26.83 11.25 -5.49
C ARG A 56 26.83 12.72 -4.98
N GLU A 57 26.08 13.60 -5.64
CA GLU A 57 25.95 15.03 -5.35
C GLU A 57 24.66 15.33 -4.57
N VAL A 58 24.44 14.64 -3.47
CA VAL A 58 23.24 14.73 -2.64
C VAL A 58 23.61 14.78 -1.14
N SER A 59 22.62 14.96 -0.28
CA SER A 59 22.81 15.00 1.18
C SER A 59 23.48 13.74 1.72
N GLU A 60 24.22 13.86 2.85
CA GLU A 60 24.87 12.72 3.51
C GLU A 60 23.91 11.59 3.82
N GLU A 61 22.66 11.91 4.15
CA GLU A 61 21.64 10.92 4.44
C GLU A 61 21.25 10.13 3.19
N LEU A 62 21.01 10.78 2.06
CA LEU A 62 20.78 10.10 0.78
C LEU A 62 22.02 9.32 0.33
N LEU A 63 23.24 9.85 0.52
CA LEU A 63 24.47 9.10 0.26
C LEU A 63 24.54 7.80 1.05
N ARG A 64 24.18 7.84 2.33
CA ARG A 64 24.19 6.67 3.21
C ARG A 64 23.16 5.62 2.79
N VAL A 65 21.92 6.05 2.52
CA VAL A 65 20.83 5.14 2.16
C VAL A 65 21.09 4.47 0.81
N THR A 66 21.57 5.23 -0.16
CA THR A 66 21.83 4.74 -1.53
C THR A 66 23.19 4.06 -1.70
N ALA A 67 24.02 3.98 -0.64
CA ALA A 67 25.42 3.53 -0.71
C ALA A 67 25.63 2.14 -1.36
N ARG A 68 24.64 1.25 -1.26
CA ARG A 68 24.71 -0.13 -1.79
C ARG A 68 24.01 -0.32 -3.13
N SER A 69 23.30 0.67 -3.62
CA SER A 69 22.36 0.54 -4.75
C SER A 69 22.47 1.65 -5.81
N TRP A 70 23.24 2.70 -5.58
CA TRP A 70 23.32 3.86 -6.47
C TRP A 70 23.76 3.52 -7.91
N GLU A 71 24.53 2.42 -8.12
CA GLU A 71 24.96 1.92 -9.44
C GLU A 71 23.86 1.13 -10.17
N PHE A 72 22.67 1.00 -9.60
CA PHE A 72 21.59 0.25 -10.22
C PHE A 72 21.25 0.79 -11.61
N ALA A 73 21.34 -0.08 -12.62
CA ALA A 73 21.09 0.24 -14.03
C ALA A 73 19.86 -0.47 -14.61
N GLY A 74 19.12 -1.23 -13.78
CA GLY A 74 18.02 -2.10 -14.23
C GLY A 74 16.63 -1.43 -14.30
N ALA A 75 16.51 -0.11 -14.12
CA ALA A 75 15.23 0.57 -14.00
C ALA A 75 14.34 0.44 -15.26
N ASP A 76 14.94 0.51 -16.44
CA ASP A 76 14.22 0.36 -17.72
C ASP A 76 13.76 -1.09 -17.91
N ALA A 77 14.61 -2.06 -17.58
CA ALA A 77 14.26 -3.49 -17.62
C ALA A 77 13.14 -3.86 -16.62
N ASP A 78 13.13 -3.23 -15.43
CA ASP A 78 12.05 -3.41 -14.46
C ASP A 78 10.71 -2.90 -15.00
N LEU A 79 10.70 -1.76 -15.71
CA LEU A 79 9.50 -1.22 -16.35
C LEU A 79 9.00 -2.12 -17.49
N GLU A 80 9.91 -2.66 -18.31
CA GLU A 80 9.57 -3.59 -19.37
C GLU A 80 9.00 -4.91 -18.80
N ALA A 81 9.63 -5.46 -17.77
CA ALA A 81 9.15 -6.65 -17.09
C ALA A 81 7.77 -6.42 -16.45
N ALA A 82 7.55 -5.22 -15.88
CA ALA A 82 6.27 -4.83 -15.32
C ALA A 82 5.17 -4.82 -16.39
N ALA A 83 5.42 -4.19 -17.54
CA ALA A 83 4.46 -4.13 -18.64
C ALA A 83 4.06 -5.53 -19.14
N VAL A 84 5.01 -6.45 -19.26
CA VAL A 84 4.76 -7.85 -19.65
C VAL A 84 3.84 -8.58 -18.66
N MET A 85 3.93 -8.23 -17.35
CA MET A 85 3.12 -8.83 -16.29
C MET A 85 1.78 -8.11 -16.05
N GLY A 86 1.44 -7.11 -16.85
CA GLY A 86 0.26 -6.25 -16.59
C GLY A 86 0.41 -5.40 -15.33
N ALA A 87 1.65 -5.04 -15.00
CA ALA A 87 1.96 -4.12 -13.93
C ALA A 87 2.46 -2.78 -14.47
N ARG A 88 2.36 -1.74 -13.64
CA ARG A 88 2.76 -0.37 -13.95
C ARG A 88 3.40 0.30 -12.76
N LEU A 89 4.23 1.30 -13.02
CA LEU A 89 4.76 2.20 -12.00
C LEU A 89 3.85 3.42 -11.88
N VAL A 90 3.26 3.61 -10.71
CA VAL A 90 2.45 4.79 -10.36
C VAL A 90 3.31 5.74 -9.54
N THR A 91 3.37 6.99 -9.96
CA THR A 91 4.25 8.03 -9.42
C THR A 91 3.42 9.22 -8.91
N PRO A 92 3.97 10.12 -8.10
CA PRO A 92 3.25 11.27 -7.56
C PRO A 92 2.63 12.20 -8.62
N GLY A 93 3.12 12.18 -9.86
CA GLY A 93 2.59 12.96 -10.99
C GLY A 93 1.40 12.32 -11.68
N ASP A 94 1.15 11.02 -11.46
CA ASP A 94 0.09 10.30 -12.13
C ASP A 94 -1.29 10.59 -11.50
N ALA A 95 -2.33 10.58 -12.32
CA ALA A 95 -3.72 10.71 -11.86
C ALA A 95 -4.14 9.57 -10.90
N GLU A 96 -3.55 8.39 -11.06
CA GLU A 96 -3.79 7.23 -10.21
C GLU A 96 -3.07 7.30 -8.84
N TRP A 97 -2.16 8.28 -8.62
CA TRP A 97 -1.49 8.41 -7.34
C TRP A 97 -2.48 8.70 -6.22
N PRO A 98 -2.55 7.85 -5.17
CA PRO A 98 -3.56 8.01 -4.13
C PRO A 98 -3.40 9.34 -3.39
N GLN A 99 -4.45 10.17 -3.39
CA GLN A 99 -4.43 11.46 -2.72
C GLN A 99 -4.19 11.31 -1.20
N ARG A 100 -4.61 10.18 -0.62
CA ARG A 100 -4.36 9.84 0.79
C ARG A 100 -2.88 9.84 1.15
N LEU A 101 -2.02 9.44 0.21
CA LEU A 101 -0.56 9.51 0.38
C LEU A 101 -0.05 10.94 0.38
N ARG A 102 -0.70 11.86 -0.36
CA ARG A 102 -0.36 13.29 -0.33
C ARG A 102 -0.81 13.93 0.98
N MET A 103 -2.00 13.57 1.47
CA MET A 103 -2.58 14.10 2.71
C MET A 103 -1.94 13.52 3.98
N ALA A 104 -1.39 12.32 3.94
CA ALA A 104 -0.68 11.70 5.08
C ALA A 104 0.50 12.54 5.57
N GLY A 105 0.78 13.62 4.86
CA GLY A 105 1.87 14.54 5.17
C GLY A 105 3.24 13.90 4.98
N TRP A 106 4.26 14.72 5.05
CA TRP A 106 5.65 14.33 5.00
C TRP A 106 6.11 13.75 6.36
N LEU A 107 5.26 12.91 6.99
CA LEU A 107 5.63 12.23 8.23
C LEU A 107 6.74 11.23 7.91
N GLU A 108 7.83 11.34 8.66
CA GLU A 108 9.04 10.53 8.46
C GLU A 108 8.71 9.06 8.15
N GLY A 109 9.21 8.60 7.03
CA GLY A 109 9.09 7.22 6.60
C GLY A 109 7.72 6.78 6.08
N SER A 110 6.71 7.64 5.92
CA SER A 110 5.34 7.22 5.55
C SER A 110 5.07 7.26 4.03
N THR A 111 5.80 8.08 3.27
CA THR A 111 5.54 8.26 1.84
C THR A 111 6.43 7.33 1.01
N PRO A 112 5.87 6.43 0.19
CA PRO A 112 6.66 5.65 -0.77
C PRO A 112 7.22 6.56 -1.87
N VAL A 113 8.35 6.19 -2.47
CA VAL A 113 8.93 6.92 -3.61
C VAL A 113 8.03 6.80 -4.84
N ALA A 114 7.58 5.60 -5.14
CA ALA A 114 6.62 5.27 -6.18
C ALA A 114 5.92 3.96 -5.80
N LEU A 115 4.87 3.58 -6.52
CA LEU A 115 4.12 2.36 -6.30
C LEU A 115 4.17 1.47 -7.55
N TRP A 116 4.53 0.22 -7.37
CA TRP A 116 4.33 -0.83 -8.36
C TRP A 116 2.92 -1.39 -8.19
N VAL A 117 2.12 -1.34 -9.24
CA VAL A 117 0.71 -1.74 -9.24
C VAL A 117 0.50 -2.77 -10.33
N ARG A 118 0.01 -3.96 -9.98
CA ARG A 118 -0.35 -5.03 -10.91
C ARG A 118 -1.84 -5.29 -10.87
N GLY A 119 -2.46 -5.37 -12.02
CA GLY A 119 -3.87 -5.70 -12.17
C GLY A 119 -4.65 -4.70 -12.99
N GLN A 120 -5.91 -5.07 -13.27
CA GLN A 120 -6.79 -4.33 -14.19
C GLN A 120 -7.54 -3.17 -13.51
N GLY A 121 -7.64 -3.20 -12.17
CA GLY A 121 -8.22 -2.12 -11.40
C GLY A 121 -7.29 -0.92 -11.28
N VAL A 122 -7.79 0.12 -10.62
CA VAL A 122 -7.04 1.31 -10.22
C VAL A 122 -6.99 1.42 -8.70
N LEU A 123 -5.98 2.09 -8.18
CA LEU A 123 -5.93 2.41 -6.75
C LEU A 123 -7.10 3.34 -6.38
N PRO A 124 -7.72 3.17 -5.18
CA PRO A 124 -8.87 3.98 -4.80
C PRO A 124 -8.54 5.47 -4.81
N GLY A 125 -9.28 6.24 -5.60
CA GLY A 125 -9.25 7.70 -5.63
C GLY A 125 -9.81 8.33 -4.35
N ALA A 126 -9.83 9.64 -4.27
CA ALA A 126 -10.38 10.36 -3.11
C ALA A 126 -11.91 10.24 -3.00
N ASP A 127 -12.56 9.94 -4.10
CA ASP A 127 -14.01 9.76 -4.24
C ASP A 127 -14.53 8.38 -3.80
N VAL A 128 -13.62 7.43 -3.55
CA VAL A 128 -13.95 6.08 -3.11
C VAL A 128 -13.39 5.85 -1.72
N ALA A 129 -14.27 5.69 -0.72
CA ALA A 129 -13.86 5.33 0.62
C ALA A 129 -13.07 4.01 0.64
N ALA A 130 -12.01 3.95 1.44
CA ALA A 130 -11.09 2.82 1.47
C ALA A 130 -10.87 2.34 2.91
N VAL A 131 -11.18 1.07 3.18
CA VAL A 131 -11.02 0.46 4.51
C VAL A 131 -10.05 -0.70 4.46
N ALA A 132 -9.03 -0.64 5.31
CA ALA A 132 -8.10 -1.76 5.50
C ALA A 132 -8.65 -2.75 6.51
N VAL A 133 -8.70 -4.03 6.15
CA VAL A 133 -9.03 -5.13 7.06
C VAL A 133 -7.78 -5.96 7.27
N THR A 134 -7.28 -6.00 8.52
CA THR A 134 -6.05 -6.72 8.87
C THR A 134 -6.17 -7.43 10.21
N GLY A 135 -5.29 -8.40 10.47
CA GLY A 135 -5.38 -9.17 11.71
C GLY A 135 -4.35 -10.28 11.82
N THR A 136 -4.64 -11.22 12.72
CA THR A 136 -3.78 -12.37 12.94
C THR A 136 -3.73 -13.31 11.73
N ARG A 137 -2.56 -13.89 11.48
CA ARG A 137 -2.39 -14.95 10.47
C ARG A 137 -2.96 -16.30 10.93
N ALA A 138 -3.02 -16.52 12.24
CA ALA A 138 -3.60 -17.71 12.86
C ALA A 138 -5.01 -17.38 13.37
N ALA A 139 -5.88 -16.95 12.45
CA ALA A 139 -7.25 -16.60 12.78
C ALA A 139 -8.05 -17.85 13.21
N THR A 140 -8.95 -17.62 14.17
CA THR A 140 -9.95 -18.62 14.52
C THR A 140 -11.09 -18.64 13.48
N ALA A 141 -11.95 -19.65 13.52
CA ALA A 141 -13.15 -19.66 12.68
C ALA A 141 -14.03 -18.41 12.91
N TYR A 142 -14.10 -17.93 14.16
CA TYR A 142 -14.76 -16.65 14.49
C TYR A 142 -14.11 -15.47 13.78
N GLY A 143 -12.79 -15.32 13.86
CA GLY A 143 -12.07 -14.22 13.22
C GLY A 143 -12.18 -14.26 11.71
N GLU A 144 -12.10 -15.44 11.08
CA GLU A 144 -12.30 -15.59 9.64
C GLU A 144 -13.73 -15.23 9.21
N HIS A 145 -14.73 -15.60 10.01
CA HIS A 145 -16.13 -15.24 9.77
C HIS A 145 -16.34 -13.73 9.86
N VAL A 146 -15.90 -13.11 10.96
CA VAL A 146 -16.03 -11.66 11.17
C VAL A 146 -15.29 -10.88 10.08
N ALA A 147 -14.06 -11.28 9.73
CA ALA A 147 -13.31 -10.63 8.66
C ALA A 147 -14.03 -10.69 7.31
N SER A 148 -14.68 -11.84 7.03
CA SER A 148 -15.45 -12.02 5.80
C SER A 148 -16.73 -11.19 5.80
N GLU A 149 -17.43 -11.12 6.91
CA GLU A 149 -18.65 -10.33 7.08
C GLU A 149 -18.35 -8.83 6.89
N PHE A 150 -17.35 -8.30 7.64
CA PHE A 150 -16.97 -6.89 7.52
C PHE A 150 -16.50 -6.53 6.12
N ALA A 151 -15.59 -7.32 5.54
CA ALA A 151 -15.07 -7.02 4.21
C ALA A 151 -16.12 -7.16 3.11
N GLY A 152 -17.02 -8.15 3.21
CA GLY A 152 -18.11 -8.35 2.26
C GLY A 152 -19.15 -7.24 2.32
N ASP A 153 -19.57 -6.83 3.52
CA ASP A 153 -20.50 -5.72 3.70
C ASP A 153 -19.91 -4.39 3.20
N LEU A 154 -18.69 -4.05 3.60
CA LEU A 154 -17.98 -2.85 3.12
C LEU A 154 -17.92 -2.84 1.59
N ALA A 155 -17.54 -3.96 0.97
CA ALA A 155 -17.47 -4.08 -0.47
C ALA A 155 -18.82 -3.91 -1.15
N MET A 156 -19.91 -4.47 -0.60
CA MET A 156 -21.28 -4.28 -1.10
C MET A 156 -21.76 -2.83 -1.01
N ARG A 157 -21.25 -2.06 -0.05
CA ARG A 157 -21.50 -0.61 0.09
C ARG A 157 -20.63 0.25 -0.84
N GLY A 158 -19.81 -0.34 -1.72
CA GLY A 158 -18.93 0.37 -2.63
C GLY A 158 -17.64 0.88 -1.99
N VAL A 159 -17.32 0.44 -0.76
CA VAL A 159 -16.06 0.78 -0.08
C VAL A 159 -14.95 -0.11 -0.62
N ALA A 160 -13.83 0.47 -1.00
CA ALA A 160 -12.67 -0.29 -1.41
C ALA A 160 -12.06 -1.05 -0.21
N VAL A 161 -11.98 -2.37 -0.32
CA VAL A 161 -11.37 -3.21 0.72
C VAL A 161 -9.89 -3.38 0.44
N LEU A 162 -9.06 -2.87 1.36
CA LEU A 162 -7.63 -3.02 1.34
C LEU A 162 -7.20 -4.09 2.35
N SER A 163 -6.19 -4.87 2.02
CA SER A 163 -5.64 -5.83 2.98
C SER A 163 -4.18 -6.15 2.67
N GLY A 164 -3.48 -6.72 3.63
CA GLY A 164 -2.22 -7.41 3.34
C GLY A 164 -2.47 -8.73 2.61
N SER A 165 -1.40 -9.43 2.30
CA SER A 165 -1.48 -10.73 1.60
C SER A 165 -1.37 -11.95 2.52
N GLY A 166 -1.39 -11.77 3.85
CA GLY A 166 -1.15 -12.84 4.82
C GLY A 166 -2.28 -13.86 4.94
N PHE A 167 -2.01 -14.96 5.64
CA PHE A 167 -3.03 -15.94 6.02
C PHE A 167 -4.01 -15.35 7.04
N GLY A 168 -5.09 -16.09 7.33
CA GLY A 168 -6.09 -15.73 8.35
C GLY A 168 -6.94 -14.55 7.91
N ILE A 169 -6.98 -13.51 8.73
CA ILE A 169 -7.85 -12.33 8.54
C ILE A 169 -7.67 -11.69 7.15
N GLU A 170 -6.43 -11.43 6.75
CA GLU A 170 -6.14 -10.75 5.48
C GLU A 170 -6.63 -11.56 4.28
N ARG A 171 -6.39 -12.89 4.28
CA ARG A 171 -6.93 -13.80 3.26
C ARG A 171 -8.46 -13.78 3.22
N SER A 172 -9.10 -13.84 4.39
CA SER A 172 -10.56 -13.89 4.48
C SER A 172 -11.19 -12.61 3.97
N ALA A 173 -10.63 -11.45 4.29
CA ALA A 173 -11.07 -10.15 3.81
C ALA A 173 -10.98 -10.04 2.27
N LEU A 174 -9.82 -10.36 1.68
CA LEU A 174 -9.65 -10.32 0.22
C LEU A 174 -10.63 -11.27 -0.48
N ARG A 175 -10.81 -12.50 0.03
CA ARG A 175 -11.75 -13.47 -0.55
C ARG A 175 -13.19 -13.02 -0.48
N ALA A 176 -13.59 -12.37 0.61
CA ALA A 176 -14.95 -11.88 0.78
C ALA A 176 -15.26 -10.72 -0.18
N ALA A 177 -14.37 -9.74 -0.30
CA ALA A 177 -14.51 -8.64 -1.25
C ALA A 177 -14.62 -9.16 -2.70
N LEU A 178 -13.72 -10.06 -3.12
CA LEU A 178 -13.78 -10.68 -4.44
C LEU A 178 -15.03 -11.57 -4.62
N GLY A 179 -15.52 -12.18 -3.56
CA GLY A 179 -16.70 -13.05 -3.57
C GLY A 179 -18.00 -12.31 -3.90
N VAL A 180 -18.08 -11.02 -3.58
CA VAL A 180 -19.22 -10.15 -3.93
C VAL A 180 -18.98 -9.39 -5.24
N GLY A 181 -17.93 -9.71 -5.98
CA GLY A 181 -17.60 -9.08 -7.27
C GLY A 181 -16.98 -7.68 -7.16
N ALA A 182 -16.57 -7.27 -5.96
CA ALA A 182 -15.94 -5.97 -5.77
C ALA A 182 -14.43 -6.01 -6.03
N SER A 183 -13.88 -4.83 -6.35
CA SER A 183 -12.43 -4.64 -6.45
C SER A 183 -11.80 -4.68 -5.06
N ALA A 184 -10.65 -5.36 -4.96
CA ALA A 184 -9.86 -5.43 -3.73
C ALA A 184 -8.42 -4.97 -3.98
N VAL A 185 -7.77 -4.46 -2.93
CA VAL A 185 -6.37 -4.03 -2.98
C VAL A 185 -5.53 -4.90 -2.06
N ALA A 186 -4.54 -5.61 -2.61
CA ALA A 186 -3.59 -6.39 -1.82
C ALA A 186 -2.23 -5.69 -1.73
N VAL A 187 -1.79 -5.34 -0.52
CA VAL A 187 -0.49 -4.69 -0.25
C VAL A 187 0.56 -5.74 0.07
N LEU A 188 1.65 -5.77 -0.72
CA LEU A 188 2.71 -6.76 -0.60
C LEU A 188 3.98 -6.22 0.09
N PRO A 189 4.70 -7.08 0.85
CA PRO A 189 6.02 -6.77 1.42
C PRO A 189 7.18 -7.19 0.48
N CYS A 190 6.92 -7.31 -0.82
CA CYS A 190 7.87 -7.76 -1.85
C CYS A 190 7.46 -7.19 -3.20
N GLY A 191 8.23 -7.42 -4.25
CA GLY A 191 7.84 -7.01 -5.60
C GLY A 191 6.51 -7.63 -6.03
N VAL A 192 5.74 -6.92 -6.85
CA VAL A 192 4.43 -7.39 -7.34
C VAL A 192 4.53 -8.59 -8.30
N ASP A 193 5.75 -8.91 -8.73
CA ASP A 193 6.13 -10.10 -9.50
C ASP A 193 6.14 -11.39 -8.65
N ARG A 194 6.07 -11.26 -7.32
CA ARG A 194 6.18 -12.38 -6.38
C ARG A 194 4.91 -12.59 -5.58
N ALA A 195 4.37 -13.79 -5.62
CA ALA A 195 3.28 -14.15 -4.72
C ALA A 195 3.83 -14.39 -3.30
N TYR A 196 3.36 -13.62 -2.33
CA TYR A 196 3.67 -13.84 -0.93
C TYR A 196 2.41 -13.80 -0.06
N PRO A 197 2.18 -14.83 0.80
CA PRO A 197 2.88 -16.12 0.80
C PRO A 197 2.63 -16.90 -0.52
N SER A 198 3.55 -17.81 -0.89
CA SER A 198 3.42 -18.58 -2.14
C SER A 198 2.13 -19.36 -2.27
N GLY A 199 1.57 -19.83 -1.14
CA GLY A 199 0.26 -20.48 -1.08
C GLY A 199 -0.93 -19.59 -1.49
N HIS A 200 -0.73 -18.28 -1.61
CA HIS A 200 -1.75 -17.31 -2.05
C HIS A 200 -1.60 -16.87 -3.52
N ALA A 201 -0.75 -17.55 -4.32
CA ALA A 201 -0.54 -17.18 -5.72
C ALA A 201 -1.88 -17.03 -6.48
N ARG A 202 -2.77 -18.04 -6.41
CA ARG A 202 -4.09 -17.98 -7.05
C ARG A 202 -5.01 -16.88 -6.51
N LEU A 203 -4.91 -16.56 -5.22
CA LEU A 203 -5.69 -15.45 -4.64
C LEU A 203 -5.20 -14.12 -5.18
N LEU A 204 -3.89 -13.91 -5.23
CA LEU A 204 -3.29 -12.68 -5.74
C LEU A 204 -3.51 -12.49 -7.24
N GLU A 205 -3.55 -13.58 -8.03
CA GLU A 205 -3.99 -13.52 -9.43
C GLU A 205 -5.42 -13.02 -9.54
N ARG A 206 -6.35 -13.58 -8.78
CA ARG A 206 -7.75 -13.11 -8.75
C ARG A 206 -7.88 -11.66 -8.28
N VAL A 207 -7.05 -11.23 -7.31
CA VAL A 207 -7.01 -9.81 -6.92
C VAL A 207 -6.55 -8.95 -8.10
N ALA A 208 -5.53 -9.36 -8.86
CA ALA A 208 -5.06 -8.61 -10.02
C ALA A 208 -6.08 -8.61 -11.17
N GLU A 209 -6.87 -9.66 -11.33
CA GLU A 209 -7.95 -9.75 -12.34
C GLU A 209 -9.12 -8.80 -12.05
N GLN A 210 -9.48 -8.58 -10.77
CA GLN A 210 -10.67 -7.82 -10.35
C GLN A 210 -10.33 -6.49 -9.66
N GLY A 211 -9.09 -6.30 -9.27
CA GLY A 211 -8.61 -5.15 -8.54
C GLY A 211 -7.13 -4.92 -8.78
N VAL A 212 -6.35 -4.68 -7.71
CA VAL A 212 -4.92 -4.43 -7.81
C VAL A 212 -4.11 -5.08 -6.69
N VAL A 213 -2.92 -5.51 -7.05
CA VAL A 213 -1.83 -5.86 -6.14
C VAL A 213 -0.82 -4.71 -6.15
N VAL A 214 -0.49 -4.17 -4.99
CA VAL A 214 0.36 -2.97 -4.87
C VAL A 214 1.55 -3.20 -3.95
N SER A 215 2.68 -2.61 -4.30
CA SER A 215 3.90 -2.61 -3.49
C SER A 215 4.73 -1.35 -3.71
N GLU A 216 5.44 -0.89 -2.68
CA GLU A 216 6.50 0.11 -2.82
C GLU A 216 7.86 -0.49 -3.24
N TYR A 217 7.93 -1.82 -3.32
CA TYR A 217 9.19 -2.52 -3.59
C TYR A 217 9.32 -2.88 -5.08
N PRO A 218 10.51 -2.63 -5.68
CA PRO A 218 10.75 -2.92 -7.08
C PRO A 218 10.71 -4.43 -7.39
N PHE A 219 10.66 -4.74 -8.66
CA PHE A 219 10.69 -6.11 -9.19
C PHE A 219 11.86 -6.91 -8.62
N GLY A 220 11.69 -8.21 -8.45
CA GLY A 220 12.67 -9.10 -7.85
C GLY A 220 12.84 -8.97 -6.34
N SER A 221 12.19 -7.99 -5.70
CA SER A 221 12.30 -7.78 -4.26
C SER A 221 11.73 -8.93 -3.46
N GLU A 222 12.55 -9.55 -2.61
CA GLU A 222 12.13 -10.62 -1.72
C GLU A 222 11.44 -10.10 -0.45
N PRO A 223 10.53 -10.86 0.16
CA PRO A 223 9.96 -10.50 1.44
C PRO A 223 11.04 -10.56 2.54
N ARG A 224 11.27 -9.44 3.24
CA ARG A 224 12.20 -9.30 4.36
C ARG A 224 11.50 -8.61 5.52
N ARG A 225 12.03 -8.80 6.74
CA ARG A 225 11.40 -8.28 7.96
C ARG A 225 11.09 -6.78 7.87
N GLU A 226 12.01 -5.99 7.38
CA GLU A 226 11.87 -4.54 7.23
C GLU A 226 10.74 -4.18 6.25
N ARG A 227 10.61 -4.96 5.18
CA ARG A 227 9.59 -4.74 4.15
C ARG A 227 8.16 -5.03 4.63
N PHE A 228 8.00 -5.87 5.65
CA PHE A 228 6.69 -6.03 6.29
C PHE A 228 6.27 -4.79 7.08
N HIS A 229 7.21 -4.03 7.65
CA HIS A 229 6.90 -2.74 8.28
C HIS A 229 6.49 -1.70 7.23
N GLY A 230 7.21 -1.61 6.11
CA GLY A 230 6.84 -0.75 5.00
C GLY A 230 5.46 -1.07 4.44
N ALA A 231 5.16 -2.34 4.17
CA ALA A 231 3.84 -2.76 3.71
C ALA A 231 2.72 -2.46 4.73
N ALA A 232 2.98 -2.60 6.04
CA ALA A 232 2.01 -2.24 7.08
C ALA A 232 1.73 -0.74 7.10
N ARG A 233 2.77 0.08 6.96
CA ARG A 233 2.68 1.54 6.85
C ARG A 233 1.93 1.96 5.59
N LEU A 234 2.26 1.35 4.44
CA LEU A 234 1.58 1.62 3.17
C LEU A 234 0.10 1.27 3.25
N LEU A 235 -0.26 0.11 3.84
CA LEU A 235 -1.64 -0.29 4.04
C LEU A 235 -2.42 0.74 4.88
N ALA A 236 -1.84 1.21 5.98
CA ALA A 236 -2.43 2.25 6.83
C ALA A 236 -2.59 3.59 6.09
N ALA A 237 -1.60 3.98 5.30
CA ALA A 237 -1.59 5.26 4.58
C ALA A 237 -2.58 5.29 3.39
N LEU A 238 -2.86 4.13 2.78
CA LEU A 238 -3.83 3.99 1.69
C LEU A 238 -5.28 3.94 2.16
N ALA A 239 -5.53 3.71 3.46
CA ALA A 239 -6.87 3.55 4.01
C ALA A 239 -7.39 4.85 4.68
N ASP A 240 -8.71 5.03 4.68
CA ASP A 240 -9.41 6.03 5.48
C ASP A 240 -9.68 5.50 6.90
N ALA A 241 -9.91 4.19 6.99
CA ALA A 241 -10.10 3.51 8.27
C ALA A 241 -9.48 2.10 8.26
N VAL A 242 -9.22 1.57 9.46
CA VAL A 242 -8.68 0.22 9.65
C VAL A 242 -9.60 -0.57 10.57
N VAL A 243 -9.93 -1.80 10.16
CA VAL A 243 -10.68 -2.78 10.97
C VAL A 243 -9.77 -3.94 11.35
N VAL A 244 -9.77 -4.30 12.63
CA VAL A 244 -9.00 -5.41 13.20
C VAL A 244 -9.95 -6.42 13.83
N PRO A 245 -10.37 -7.49 13.10
CA PRO A 245 -11.26 -8.54 13.62
C PRO A 245 -10.64 -9.38 14.73
N GLU A 246 -9.40 -9.82 14.58
CA GLU A 246 -8.62 -10.54 15.58
C GLU A 246 -7.14 -10.18 15.49
N ALA A 247 -6.52 -9.95 16.64
CA ALA A 247 -5.07 -9.73 16.74
C ALA A 247 -4.52 -10.21 18.08
N GLY A 248 -3.36 -10.85 18.06
CA GLY A 248 -2.55 -11.08 19.26
C GLY A 248 -1.67 -9.86 19.56
N VAL A 249 -1.11 -9.79 20.77
CA VAL A 249 -0.30 -8.66 21.27
C VAL A 249 0.98 -8.37 20.47
N ARG A 250 1.47 -9.29 19.64
CA ARG A 250 2.71 -9.17 18.86
C ARG A 250 2.45 -9.35 17.37
N GLY A 251 1.33 -8.82 16.87
CA GLY A 251 0.94 -8.95 15.49
C GLY A 251 1.27 -7.72 14.64
N ARG A 252 1.50 -7.93 13.34
CA ARG A 252 1.65 -6.85 12.35
C ARG A 252 0.40 -5.97 12.27
N ALA A 253 -0.78 -6.53 12.55
CA ALA A 253 -2.03 -5.78 12.62
C ALA A 253 -1.97 -4.61 13.62
N LEU A 254 -1.28 -4.77 14.76
CA LEU A 254 -1.09 -3.67 15.71
C LEU A 254 -0.21 -2.55 15.12
N THR A 255 0.76 -2.90 14.28
CA THR A 255 1.56 -1.90 13.56
C THR A 255 0.68 -1.11 12.60
N VAL A 256 -0.14 -1.80 11.78
CA VAL A 256 -1.09 -1.13 10.86
C VAL A 256 -2.03 -0.21 11.64
N ALA A 257 -2.63 -0.71 12.71
CA ALA A 257 -3.58 0.04 13.55
C ALA A 257 -2.93 1.31 14.15
N ARG A 258 -1.74 1.19 14.74
CA ARG A 258 -1.03 2.32 15.34
C ARG A 258 -0.54 3.33 14.29
N GLU A 259 -0.10 2.87 13.12
CA GLU A 259 0.25 3.76 12.01
C GLU A 259 -0.98 4.51 11.48
N ALA A 260 -2.11 3.85 11.33
CA ALA A 260 -3.36 4.48 10.94
C ALA A 260 -3.80 5.54 11.96
N HIS A 261 -3.76 5.20 13.25
CA HIS A 261 -4.07 6.14 14.34
C HIS A 261 -3.13 7.36 14.32
N ARG A 262 -1.82 7.15 14.12
CA ARG A 262 -0.83 8.23 14.00
C ARG A 262 -1.09 9.14 12.80
N LEU A 263 -1.66 8.59 11.71
CA LEU A 263 -2.08 9.33 10.53
C LEU A 263 -3.45 10.01 10.70
N GLY A 264 -4.07 9.94 11.89
CA GLY A 264 -5.41 10.49 12.15
C GLY A 264 -6.54 9.69 11.51
N ARG A 265 -6.28 8.42 11.13
CA ARG A 265 -7.30 7.54 10.54
C ARG A 265 -8.10 6.84 11.63
N ALA A 266 -9.38 6.61 11.37
CA ALA A 266 -10.21 5.83 12.27
C ALA A 266 -9.71 4.38 12.37
N VAL A 267 -9.65 3.85 13.59
CA VAL A 267 -9.28 2.46 13.84
C VAL A 267 -10.39 1.77 14.61
N TYR A 268 -10.78 0.61 14.16
CA TYR A 268 -11.85 -0.20 14.73
C TYR A 268 -11.30 -1.57 15.13
N ALA A 269 -11.67 -2.05 16.31
CA ALA A 269 -11.29 -3.37 16.77
C ALA A 269 -12.51 -4.14 17.25
N VAL A 270 -12.62 -5.39 16.80
CA VAL A 270 -13.72 -6.27 17.21
C VAL A 270 -13.36 -6.92 18.53
N PRO A 271 -14.25 -6.88 19.55
CA PRO A 271 -14.00 -7.54 20.82
C PRO A 271 -14.11 -9.05 20.66
N GLY A 272 -13.37 -9.77 21.48
CA GLY A 272 -13.44 -11.24 21.55
C GLY A 272 -13.32 -11.72 22.99
N PRO A 273 -13.33 -13.05 23.22
CA PRO A 273 -13.21 -13.60 24.56
C PRO A 273 -11.91 -13.15 25.24
N VAL A 274 -11.97 -12.68 26.48
CA VAL A 274 -10.80 -12.25 27.27
C VAL A 274 -9.78 -13.36 27.51
N THR A 275 -10.21 -14.61 27.38
CA THR A 275 -9.36 -15.79 27.50
C THR A 275 -8.67 -16.19 26.19
N SER A 276 -9.00 -15.52 25.07
CA SER A 276 -8.43 -15.81 23.75
C SER A 276 -7.17 -15.00 23.50
N ALA A 277 -6.05 -15.67 23.24
CA ALA A 277 -4.79 -15.03 22.92
C ALA A 277 -4.83 -14.18 21.64
N VAL A 278 -5.72 -14.50 20.69
CA VAL A 278 -5.89 -13.76 19.43
C VAL A 278 -6.87 -12.57 19.55
N SER A 279 -7.50 -12.37 20.71
CA SER A 279 -8.31 -11.20 21.02
C SER A 279 -7.53 -10.14 21.82
N THR A 280 -6.42 -10.51 22.44
CA THR A 280 -5.68 -9.64 23.35
C THR A 280 -5.14 -8.38 22.66
N GLY A 281 -4.76 -8.46 21.38
CA GLY A 281 -4.32 -7.30 20.60
C GLY A 281 -5.45 -6.31 20.35
N CYS A 282 -6.67 -6.78 20.04
CA CYS A 282 -7.84 -5.92 19.89
C CYS A 282 -8.18 -5.25 21.23
N HIS A 283 -8.15 -5.97 22.34
CA HIS A 283 -8.37 -5.41 23.68
C HIS A 283 -7.32 -4.34 24.03
N THR A 284 -6.05 -4.59 23.68
CA THR A 284 -4.97 -3.60 23.87
C THR A 284 -5.23 -2.32 23.07
N LEU A 285 -5.57 -2.42 21.78
CA LEU A 285 -5.87 -1.27 20.94
C LEU A 285 -7.05 -0.45 21.49
N ILE A 286 -8.09 -1.12 22.00
CA ILE A 286 -9.26 -0.46 22.61
C ILE A 286 -8.88 0.22 23.93
N SER A 287 -8.17 -0.48 24.82
CA SER A 287 -7.78 0.06 26.13
C SER A 287 -6.78 1.21 26.04
N GLU A 288 -5.93 1.24 25.01
CA GLU A 288 -5.01 2.33 24.70
C GLU A 288 -5.69 3.50 23.96
N SER A 289 -7.00 3.41 23.69
CA SER A 289 -7.74 4.39 22.87
C SER A 289 -7.18 4.58 21.45
N VAL A 290 -6.45 3.59 20.94
CA VAL A 290 -6.00 3.55 19.54
C VAL A 290 -7.14 3.13 18.62
N ALA A 291 -8.04 2.27 19.11
CA ALA A 291 -9.17 1.77 18.34
C ALA A 291 -10.49 1.96 19.09
N ARG A 292 -11.55 2.25 18.34
CA ARG A 292 -12.94 2.14 18.82
C ARG A 292 -13.40 0.69 18.74
N LEU A 293 -14.18 0.25 19.73
CA LEU A 293 -14.85 -1.05 19.68
C LEU A 293 -15.96 -1.00 18.62
N VAL A 294 -16.03 -2.04 17.78
CA VAL A 294 -17.16 -2.24 16.86
C VAL A 294 -17.76 -3.63 17.03
N GLY A 295 -19.08 -3.71 16.86
CA GLY A 295 -19.84 -4.97 16.92
C GLY A 295 -20.43 -5.40 15.58
N SER A 296 -20.48 -4.47 14.59
CA SER A 296 -21.05 -4.74 13.28
C SER A 296 -20.35 -3.95 12.18
N PRO A 297 -20.44 -4.40 10.90
CA PRO A 297 -19.93 -3.62 9.77
C PRO A 297 -20.55 -2.23 9.62
N ALA A 298 -21.81 -2.06 10.08
CA ALA A 298 -22.50 -0.77 10.03
C ALA A 298 -21.85 0.31 10.92
N ASP A 299 -21.11 -0.09 11.95
CA ASP A 299 -20.40 0.82 12.84
C ASP A 299 -19.12 1.40 12.21
N VAL A 300 -18.70 0.89 11.06
CA VAL A 300 -17.51 1.35 10.35
C VAL A 300 -17.88 2.53 9.44
N CYS A 301 -17.49 3.73 9.87
CA CYS A 301 -17.62 4.97 9.12
C CYS A 301 -16.25 5.38 8.59
N PRO A 302 -15.97 5.24 7.28
CA PRO A 302 -14.68 5.66 6.71
C PRO A 302 -14.58 7.19 6.51
N ASP A 303 -15.71 7.93 6.57
CA ASP A 303 -15.74 9.37 6.38
C ASP A 303 -15.29 10.12 7.65
N HIS A 304 -14.41 11.11 7.47
CA HIS A 304 -13.80 11.87 8.57
C HIS A 304 -14.73 12.84 9.30
N ASP A 305 -15.98 13.02 8.86
CA ASP A 305 -16.87 14.08 9.35
C ASP A 305 -17.58 13.78 10.69
N GLU A 306 -17.36 12.61 11.32
CA GLU A 306 -17.95 12.26 12.62
C GLU A 306 -16.93 11.99 13.72
N VAL A 307 -15.85 12.76 13.77
CA VAL A 307 -14.95 12.76 14.94
C VAL A 307 -15.18 14.02 15.74
N LEU A 308 -16.22 13.99 16.57
CA LEU A 308 -16.39 14.87 17.73
C LEU A 308 -16.29 14.04 19.01
#